data_1806c9e00cc67cc0dab903570abd1498
#
_entry.id   1806c9e00cc67cc0dab903570abd1498
#
_cell.length_a   1.000
_cell.length_b   1.000
_cell.length_c   1.000
_cell.angle_alpha   90.00
_cell.angle_beta   90.00
_cell.angle_gamma   90.00
#
_symmetry.space_group_name_H-M   'P 1'
#
loop_
_entity.id
_entity.type
_entity.pdbx_description
1 polymer ?
#
loop_
_entity_poly.entity_id
_entity_poly.type
_entity_poly.pdbx_seq_one_letter_code
_entity_poly.pdbx_strand_id
1 'polypeptide(L)'
;MVNNKAARVAKYAIMFAIIIVAVLLDRVITLGLPIAGATVELLVTFAVCFLFDSWLEGFAAFTFMGLSSFILAFPFGKVASQNPLISVLPRMFVGLAAFSVYKFVLLCFRKSNAVRMSQVVAIVCGVAVGLVTNTVLYMGALTLFTDAYGSLVLAIKSVAILNILPEYLVALVGTAPLVMGVRRGLKLGVDGNNRK
;
A
#
# COMPACT_ATOMS: atom_id res chain seq x y z
N MET A 1 -28.71 0.21 18.69
CA MET A 1 -28.31 -0.19 17.32
C MET A 1 -27.30 0.83 16.80
N VAL A 2 -26.01 0.49 16.72
CA VAL A 2 -25.01 1.36 16.11
C VAL A 2 -25.37 1.47 14.62
N ASN A 3 -25.52 2.71 14.14
CA ASN A 3 -25.85 2.96 12.74
C ASN A 3 -24.70 2.44 11.86
N ASN A 4 -24.95 1.36 11.11
CA ASN A 4 -23.94 0.72 10.25
C ASN A 4 -23.26 1.69 9.26
N LYS A 5 -23.94 2.79 8.91
CA LYS A 5 -23.37 3.85 8.05
C LYS A 5 -22.33 4.68 8.81
N ALA A 6 -22.60 5.09 10.05
CA ALA A 6 -21.66 5.85 10.87
C ALA A 6 -20.39 5.03 11.17
N ALA A 7 -20.54 3.75 11.48
CA ALA A 7 -19.38 2.86 11.71
C ALA A 7 -18.50 2.71 10.46
N ARG A 8 -19.10 2.62 9.25
CA ARG A 8 -18.31 2.61 7.99
C ARG A 8 -17.58 3.92 7.76
N VAL A 9 -18.24 5.05 7.93
CA VAL A 9 -17.60 6.37 7.76
C VAL A 9 -16.43 6.52 8.72
N ALA A 10 -16.62 6.18 10.00
CA ALA A 10 -15.57 6.22 11.01
C ALA A 10 -14.38 5.32 10.62
N LYS A 11 -14.64 4.11 10.12
CA LYS A 11 -13.59 3.20 9.67
C LYS A 11 -12.75 3.80 8.53
N TYR A 12 -13.38 4.32 7.48
CA TYR A 12 -12.65 4.93 6.37
C TYR A 12 -11.92 6.22 6.77
N ALA A 13 -12.49 7.01 7.69
CA ALA A 13 -11.82 8.18 8.24
C ALA A 13 -10.55 7.80 9.01
N ILE A 14 -10.60 6.76 9.84
CA ILE A 14 -9.43 6.25 10.57
C ILE A 14 -8.39 5.69 9.58
N MET A 15 -8.80 4.91 8.58
CA MET A 15 -7.88 4.41 7.54
C MET A 15 -7.16 5.56 6.84
N PHE A 16 -7.89 6.60 6.43
CA PHE A 16 -7.32 7.78 5.80
C PHE A 16 -6.36 8.52 6.73
N ALA A 17 -6.73 8.71 8.00
CA ALA A 17 -5.89 9.38 8.99
C ALA A 17 -4.55 8.64 9.22
N ILE A 18 -4.59 7.32 9.32
CA ILE A 18 -3.36 6.52 9.48
C ILE A 18 -2.48 6.63 8.23
N ILE A 19 -3.06 6.56 7.06
CA ILE A 19 -2.32 6.61 5.79
C ILE A 19 -1.72 8.00 5.56
N ILE A 20 -2.46 9.10 5.79
CA ILE A 20 -1.92 10.46 5.62
C ILE A 20 -0.77 10.74 6.58
N VAL A 21 -0.86 10.25 7.82
CA VAL A 21 0.24 10.35 8.80
C VAL A 21 1.46 9.55 8.31
N ALA A 22 1.27 8.34 7.79
CA ALA A 22 2.37 7.54 7.24
C ALA A 22 3.05 8.24 6.05
N VAL A 23 2.26 8.80 5.13
CA VAL A 23 2.78 9.59 3.99
C VAL A 23 3.54 10.82 4.48
N LEU A 24 3.01 11.54 5.47
CA LEU A 24 3.68 12.71 6.05
C LEU A 24 5.01 12.33 6.71
N LEU A 25 5.04 11.26 7.50
CA LEU A 25 6.27 10.75 8.12
C LEU A 25 7.31 10.40 7.06
N ASP A 26 6.89 9.73 6.00
CA ASP A 26 7.76 9.37 4.88
C ASP A 26 8.36 10.61 4.21
N ARG A 27 7.58 11.69 4.05
CA ARG A 27 8.07 12.97 3.51
C ARG A 27 9.11 13.62 4.42
N VAL A 28 8.86 13.62 5.73
CA VAL A 28 9.79 14.21 6.72
C VAL A 28 11.09 13.41 6.77
N ILE A 29 11.02 12.09 6.77
CA ILE A 29 12.19 11.21 6.76
C ILE A 29 13.02 11.42 5.47
N THR A 30 12.36 11.54 4.33
CA THR A 30 13.03 11.74 3.03
C THR A 30 13.73 13.10 2.92
N LEU A 31 13.29 14.12 3.66
CA LEU A 31 13.99 15.41 3.74
C LEU A 31 15.32 15.30 4.48
N GLY A 32 15.41 14.40 5.49
CA GLY A 32 16.62 14.20 6.28
C GLY A 32 17.58 13.15 5.73
N LEU A 33 17.07 12.19 4.99
CA LEU A 33 17.83 11.03 4.48
C LEU A 33 17.48 10.79 2.99
N PRO A 34 18.37 11.15 2.06
CA PRO A 34 18.10 11.02 0.61
C PRO A 34 17.93 9.57 0.13
N ILE A 35 18.20 8.59 1.00
CA ILE A 35 18.16 7.15 0.69
C ILE A 35 16.82 6.51 1.04
N ALA A 36 16.00 7.15 1.87
CA ALA A 36 14.70 6.60 2.28
C ALA A 36 13.63 6.99 1.25
N GLY A 37 13.43 6.15 0.25
CA GLY A 37 12.22 6.21 -0.60
C GLY A 37 11.00 5.79 0.20
N ALA A 38 9.82 5.83 -0.37
CA ALA A 38 8.47 5.61 0.17
C ALA A 38 8.24 4.34 1.05
N THR A 39 9.16 4.03 1.98
CA THR A 39 9.18 2.77 2.75
C THR A 39 8.07 2.69 3.79
N VAL A 40 7.87 3.76 4.55
CA VAL A 40 6.86 3.79 5.63
C VAL A 40 5.46 3.92 5.02
N GLU A 41 5.33 4.76 4.00
CA GLU A 41 4.09 4.97 3.25
C GLU A 41 3.53 3.65 2.73
N LEU A 42 4.34 2.85 2.03
CA LEU A 42 3.92 1.58 1.44
C LEU A 42 3.67 0.49 2.48
N LEU A 43 4.56 0.35 3.47
CA LEU A 43 4.40 -0.63 4.54
C LEU A 43 3.05 -0.46 5.25
N VAL A 44 2.73 0.77 5.67
CA VAL A 44 1.48 1.06 6.39
C VAL A 44 0.27 0.88 5.47
N THR A 45 0.36 1.32 4.21
CA THR A 45 -0.76 1.19 3.26
C THR A 45 -1.06 -0.27 2.94
N PHE A 46 -0.04 -1.12 2.72
CA PHE A 46 -0.24 -2.56 2.57
C PHE A 46 -0.81 -3.20 3.84
N ALA A 47 -0.35 -2.77 5.02
CA ALA A 47 -0.91 -3.28 6.26
C ALA A 47 -2.39 -2.95 6.39
N VAL A 48 -2.80 -1.72 6.09
CA VAL A 48 -4.22 -1.31 6.09
C VAL A 48 -5.01 -2.07 5.01
N CYS A 49 -4.44 -2.24 3.81
CA CYS A 49 -5.05 -2.99 2.71
C CYS A 49 -5.42 -4.43 3.11
N PHE A 50 -4.53 -5.12 3.83
CA PHE A 50 -4.75 -6.51 4.23
C PHE A 50 -5.41 -6.66 5.61
N LEU A 51 -5.59 -5.58 6.37
CA LEU A 51 -6.19 -5.65 7.71
C LEU A 51 -7.64 -6.12 7.66
N PHE A 52 -8.38 -5.67 6.67
CA PHE A 52 -9.77 -6.01 6.44
C PHE A 52 -9.92 -6.97 5.26
N ASP A 53 -10.97 -7.79 5.30
CA ASP A 53 -11.19 -8.84 4.29
C ASP A 53 -12.16 -8.39 3.18
N SER A 54 -11.93 -7.22 2.60
CA SER A 54 -12.80 -6.64 1.59
C SER A 54 -12.01 -5.97 0.46
N TRP A 55 -12.42 -6.20 -0.77
CA TRP A 55 -11.90 -5.55 -1.96
C TRP A 55 -11.98 -4.04 -1.92
N LEU A 56 -13.09 -3.53 -1.36
CA LEU A 56 -13.32 -2.09 -1.28
C LEU A 56 -12.31 -1.42 -0.36
N GLU A 57 -11.91 -2.08 0.71
CA GLU A 57 -10.93 -1.56 1.67
C GLU A 57 -9.51 -1.60 1.10
N GLY A 58 -9.17 -2.67 0.36
CA GLY A 58 -7.92 -2.73 -0.38
C GLY A 58 -7.78 -1.60 -1.41
N PHE A 59 -8.84 -1.38 -2.20
CA PHE A 59 -8.92 -0.28 -3.15
C PHE A 59 -8.85 1.09 -2.45
N ALA A 60 -9.62 1.27 -1.36
CA ALA A 60 -9.67 2.52 -0.61
C ALA A 60 -8.32 2.88 0.03
N ALA A 61 -7.59 1.90 0.59
CA ALA A 61 -6.29 2.14 1.21
C ALA A 61 -5.29 2.78 0.23
N PHE A 62 -5.15 2.21 -0.96
CA PHE A 62 -4.25 2.77 -1.98
C PHE A 62 -4.77 4.05 -2.63
N THR A 63 -6.08 4.21 -2.74
CA THR A 63 -6.69 5.50 -3.14
C THR A 63 -6.37 6.60 -2.13
N PHE A 64 -6.49 6.31 -0.83
CA PHE A 64 -6.14 7.26 0.23
C PHE A 64 -4.65 7.59 0.24
N MET A 65 -3.77 6.62 0.00
CA MET A 65 -2.34 6.85 -0.19
C MET A 65 -2.09 7.79 -1.38
N GLY A 66 -2.73 7.55 -2.51
CA GLY A 66 -2.63 8.40 -3.69
C GLY A 66 -3.08 9.84 -3.42
N LEU A 67 -4.25 10.02 -2.77
CA LEU A 67 -4.78 11.31 -2.39
C LEU A 67 -3.86 12.02 -1.37
N SER A 68 -3.37 11.32 -0.36
CA SER A 68 -2.43 11.87 0.62
C SER A 68 -1.15 12.35 -0.04
N SER A 69 -0.58 11.54 -0.95
CA SER A 69 0.61 11.91 -1.71
C SER A 69 0.37 13.11 -2.64
N PHE A 70 -0.82 13.22 -3.24
CA PHE A 70 -1.22 14.36 -4.04
C PHE A 70 -1.31 15.63 -3.20
N ILE A 71 -2.03 15.59 -2.07
CA ILE A 71 -2.21 16.74 -1.18
C ILE A 71 -0.87 17.23 -0.63
N LEU A 72 -0.03 16.31 -0.16
CA LEU A 72 1.27 16.62 0.43
C LEU A 72 2.34 16.97 -0.63
N ALA A 73 2.09 16.75 -1.91
CA ALA A 73 3.00 17.17 -2.98
C ALA A 73 3.17 18.68 -3.07
N PHE A 74 2.13 19.46 -2.73
CA PHE A 74 2.19 20.92 -2.79
C PHE A 74 3.13 21.52 -1.73
N PRO A 75 2.98 21.25 -0.43
CA PRO A 75 3.87 21.81 0.58
C PRO A 75 5.30 21.27 0.50
N PHE A 76 5.51 20.06 -0.03
CA PHE A 76 6.84 19.43 -0.16
C PHE A 76 7.49 19.62 -1.53
N GLY A 77 6.89 20.38 -2.44
CA GLY A 77 7.45 20.75 -3.74
C GLY A 77 7.66 19.57 -4.71
N LYS A 78 6.94 18.44 -4.55
CA LYS A 78 7.05 17.27 -5.45
C LYS A 78 6.20 17.46 -6.70
N VAL A 79 6.69 18.25 -7.67
CA VAL A 79 5.97 18.66 -8.89
C VAL A 79 5.31 17.48 -9.63
N ALA A 80 6.01 16.37 -9.82
CA ALA A 80 5.46 15.19 -10.49
C ALA A 80 4.22 14.61 -9.78
N SER A 81 4.19 14.62 -8.45
CA SER A 81 3.07 14.12 -7.65
C SER A 81 1.90 15.10 -7.53
N GLN A 82 2.04 16.34 -8.02
CA GLN A 82 0.95 17.32 -8.09
C GLN A 82 -0.02 17.03 -9.25
N ASN A 83 0.29 16.07 -10.10
CA ASN A 83 -0.64 15.59 -11.10
C ASN A 83 -1.42 14.37 -10.53
N PRO A 84 -2.77 14.44 -10.42
CA PRO A 84 -3.57 13.35 -9.87
C PRO A 84 -3.50 12.07 -10.72
N LEU A 85 -3.27 12.19 -12.03
CA LEU A 85 -3.08 11.06 -12.92
C LEU A 85 -1.81 10.28 -12.63
N ILE A 86 -0.79 10.92 -12.07
CA ILE A 86 0.46 10.28 -11.65
C ILE A 86 0.36 9.78 -10.21
N SER A 87 -0.27 10.57 -9.34
CA SER A 87 -0.28 10.29 -7.90
C SER A 87 -1.39 9.34 -7.46
N VAL A 88 -2.59 9.47 -8.01
CA VAL A 88 -3.78 8.73 -7.55
C VAL A 88 -4.07 7.52 -8.43
N LEU A 89 -4.17 7.73 -9.75
CA LEU A 89 -4.63 6.71 -10.68
C LEU A 89 -3.81 5.40 -10.63
N PRO A 90 -2.47 5.42 -10.70
CA PRO A 90 -1.68 4.20 -10.63
C PRO A 90 -1.91 3.43 -9.31
N ARG A 91 -1.98 4.15 -8.19
CA ARG A 91 -2.11 3.56 -6.85
C ARG A 91 -3.45 2.86 -6.63
N MET A 92 -4.53 3.35 -7.23
CA MET A 92 -5.84 2.66 -7.17
C MET A 92 -5.76 1.22 -7.68
N PHE A 93 -5.03 0.99 -8.76
CA PHE A 93 -4.84 -0.36 -9.33
C PHE A 93 -3.90 -1.24 -8.49
N VAL A 94 -2.96 -0.65 -7.77
CA VAL A 94 -2.06 -1.40 -6.86
C VAL A 94 -2.85 -2.13 -5.78
N GLY A 95 -3.81 -1.45 -5.15
CA GLY A 95 -4.66 -2.05 -4.12
C GLY A 95 -5.47 -3.23 -4.64
N LEU A 96 -6.02 -3.09 -5.85
CA LEU A 96 -6.75 -4.18 -6.49
C LEU A 96 -5.85 -5.38 -6.82
N ALA A 97 -4.69 -5.14 -7.42
CA ALA A 97 -3.74 -6.20 -7.78
C ALA A 97 -3.23 -6.95 -6.54
N ALA A 98 -2.79 -6.22 -5.52
CA ALA A 98 -2.28 -6.79 -4.28
C ALA A 98 -3.34 -7.63 -3.56
N PHE A 99 -4.56 -7.10 -3.43
CA PHE A 99 -5.64 -7.80 -2.75
C PHE A 99 -6.16 -9.01 -3.54
N SER A 100 -6.15 -8.95 -4.88
CA SER A 100 -6.48 -10.08 -5.76
C SER A 100 -5.56 -11.27 -5.50
N VAL A 101 -4.25 -11.02 -5.51
CA VAL A 101 -3.25 -12.07 -5.27
C VAL A 101 -3.34 -12.61 -3.85
N TYR A 102 -3.51 -11.74 -2.86
CA TYR A 102 -3.74 -12.14 -1.47
C TYR A 102 -4.91 -13.12 -1.35
N LYS A 103 -6.06 -12.79 -1.94
CA LYS A 103 -7.25 -13.67 -1.93
C LYS A 103 -7.03 -14.95 -2.72
N PHE A 104 -6.40 -14.87 -3.89
CA PHE A 104 -6.09 -16.04 -4.71
C PHE A 104 -5.21 -17.04 -3.93
N VAL A 105 -4.14 -16.57 -3.29
CA VAL A 105 -3.26 -17.43 -2.49
C VAL A 105 -4.01 -18.05 -1.31
N LEU A 106 -4.85 -17.29 -0.59
CA LEU A 106 -5.69 -17.84 0.48
C LEU A 106 -6.63 -18.93 -0.02
N LEU A 107 -7.19 -18.79 -1.22
CA LEU A 107 -8.04 -19.83 -1.83
C LEU A 107 -7.24 -21.09 -2.15
N CYS A 108 -6.02 -20.96 -2.67
CA CYS A 108 -5.14 -22.12 -2.94
C CYS A 108 -4.80 -22.90 -1.65
N PHE A 109 -4.60 -22.19 -0.54
CA PHE A 109 -4.29 -22.78 0.76
C PHE A 109 -5.52 -23.12 1.63
N ARG A 110 -6.72 -23.03 1.10
CA ARG A 110 -7.98 -23.24 1.86
C ARG A 110 -8.05 -24.59 2.56
N LYS A 111 -7.44 -25.63 1.99
CA LYS A 111 -7.41 -27.00 2.54
C LYS A 111 -6.24 -27.25 3.51
N SER A 112 -5.34 -26.29 3.68
CA SER A 112 -4.16 -26.45 4.53
C SER A 112 -4.51 -26.26 6.00
N ASN A 113 -4.01 -27.14 6.86
CA ASN A 113 -4.13 -27.01 8.31
C ASN A 113 -3.22 -25.88 8.87
N ALA A 114 -2.27 -25.36 8.08
CA ALA A 114 -1.31 -24.34 8.47
C ALA A 114 -1.86 -22.92 8.21
N VAL A 115 -2.98 -22.56 8.84
CA VAL A 115 -3.71 -21.30 8.61
C VAL A 115 -2.82 -20.06 8.75
N ARG A 116 -1.93 -20.00 9.75
CA ARG A 116 -1.04 -18.84 9.95
C ARG A 116 -0.01 -18.71 8.83
N MET A 117 0.60 -19.84 8.40
CA MET A 117 1.56 -19.82 7.32
C MET A 117 0.91 -19.40 6.01
N SER A 118 -0.29 -19.90 5.73
CA SER A 118 -1.07 -19.50 4.55
C SER A 118 -1.33 -17.99 4.50
N GLN A 119 -1.62 -17.37 5.64
CA GLN A 119 -1.81 -15.93 5.72
C GLN A 119 -0.53 -15.15 5.48
N VAL A 120 0.59 -15.58 6.08
CA VAL A 120 1.90 -14.93 5.85
C VAL A 120 2.27 -14.99 4.38
N VAL A 121 2.16 -16.19 3.76
CA VAL A 121 2.46 -16.37 2.34
C VAL A 121 1.55 -15.51 1.47
N ALA A 122 0.25 -15.46 1.77
CA ALA A 122 -0.70 -14.66 1.02
C ALA A 122 -0.37 -13.15 1.10
N ILE A 123 -0.02 -12.64 2.29
CA ILE A 123 0.38 -11.26 2.48
C ILE A 123 1.66 -10.96 1.70
N VAL A 124 2.69 -11.80 1.82
CA VAL A 124 3.97 -11.61 1.13
C VAL A 124 3.78 -11.62 -0.39
N CYS A 125 3.02 -12.56 -0.93
CA CYS A 125 2.71 -12.60 -2.37
C CYS A 125 1.93 -11.36 -2.82
N GLY A 126 0.92 -10.94 -2.03
CA GLY A 126 0.14 -9.74 -2.32
C GLY A 126 1.00 -8.47 -2.30
N VAL A 127 1.89 -8.32 -1.31
CA VAL A 127 2.86 -7.22 -1.24
C VAL A 127 3.79 -7.24 -2.45
N ALA A 128 4.38 -8.39 -2.78
CA ALA A 128 5.31 -8.51 -3.90
C ALA A 128 4.69 -8.05 -5.23
N VAL A 129 3.48 -8.55 -5.54
CA VAL A 129 2.77 -8.13 -6.75
C VAL A 129 2.35 -6.66 -6.68
N GLY A 130 1.90 -6.19 -5.52
CA GLY A 130 1.56 -4.79 -5.32
C GLY A 130 2.74 -3.85 -5.55
N LEU A 131 3.92 -4.18 -5.04
CA LEU A 131 5.15 -3.39 -5.24
C LEU A 131 5.56 -3.32 -6.71
N VAL A 132 5.56 -4.45 -7.42
CA VAL A 132 5.85 -4.49 -8.86
C VAL A 132 4.83 -3.65 -9.62
N THR A 133 3.54 -3.80 -9.32
CA THR A 133 2.46 -3.03 -9.95
C THR A 133 2.62 -1.54 -9.66
N ASN A 134 2.95 -1.16 -8.42
CA ASN A 134 3.20 0.24 -8.05
C ASN A 134 4.35 0.84 -8.87
N THR A 135 5.47 0.13 -8.96
CA THR A 135 6.63 0.61 -9.72
C THR A 135 6.32 0.77 -11.19
N VAL A 136 5.73 -0.24 -11.83
CA VAL A 136 5.41 -0.20 -13.25
C VAL A 136 4.40 0.89 -13.58
N LEU A 137 3.31 0.97 -12.82
CA LEU A 137 2.25 1.96 -13.09
C LEU A 137 2.68 3.39 -12.75
N TYR A 138 3.41 3.60 -11.64
CA TYR A 138 3.88 4.91 -11.25
C TYR A 138 4.96 5.43 -12.21
N MET A 139 5.95 4.60 -12.56
CA MET A 139 6.98 4.97 -13.54
C MET A 139 6.39 5.12 -14.94
N GLY A 140 5.41 4.29 -15.31
CA GLY A 140 4.65 4.44 -16.55
C GLY A 140 3.90 5.76 -16.63
N ALA A 141 3.21 6.15 -15.56
CA ALA A 141 2.54 7.44 -15.48
C ALA A 141 3.53 8.62 -15.55
N LEU A 142 4.68 8.52 -14.88
CA LEU A 142 5.73 9.52 -14.97
C LEU A 142 6.24 9.71 -16.41
N THR A 143 6.50 8.63 -17.14
CA THR A 143 6.98 8.72 -18.52
C THR A 143 5.93 9.21 -19.49
N LEU A 144 4.64 8.96 -19.23
CA LEU A 144 3.53 9.39 -20.08
C LEU A 144 3.12 10.85 -19.85
N PHE A 145 3.24 11.34 -18.62
CA PHE A 145 2.72 12.66 -18.23
C PHE A 145 3.83 13.68 -17.90
N THR A 146 5.09 13.27 -17.94
CA THR A 146 6.24 14.17 -17.74
C THR A 146 7.38 13.80 -18.70
N ASP A 147 8.11 14.80 -19.17
CA ASP A 147 9.31 14.59 -20.00
C ASP A 147 10.57 14.24 -19.19
N ALA A 148 10.39 13.87 -17.90
CA ALA A 148 11.50 13.62 -16.97
C ALA A 148 12.38 12.43 -17.37
N TYR A 149 11.79 11.44 -18.04
CA TYR A 149 12.49 10.22 -18.45
C TYR A 149 12.10 9.88 -19.90
N GLY A 150 13.07 9.80 -20.80
CA GLY A 150 12.82 9.50 -22.22
C GLY A 150 12.22 8.12 -22.51
N SER A 151 12.26 7.16 -21.55
CA SER A 151 11.60 5.86 -21.65
C SER A 151 11.34 5.22 -20.30
N LEU A 152 10.35 4.35 -20.22
CA LEU A 152 10.01 3.58 -19.00
C LEU A 152 11.21 2.74 -18.50
N VAL A 153 11.97 2.15 -19.40
CA VAL A 153 13.16 1.35 -19.06
C VAL A 153 14.22 2.22 -18.39
N LEU A 154 14.43 3.45 -18.88
CA LEU A 154 15.38 4.38 -18.31
C LEU A 154 14.93 4.87 -16.93
N ALA A 155 13.63 5.16 -16.77
CA ALA A 155 13.01 5.53 -15.50
C ALA A 155 13.19 4.44 -14.43
N ILE A 156 12.90 3.18 -14.78
CA ILE A 156 13.07 2.05 -13.87
C ILE A 156 14.54 1.84 -13.51
N LYS A 157 15.46 1.89 -14.47
CA LYS A 157 16.90 1.71 -14.23
C LYS A 157 17.48 2.80 -13.33
N SER A 158 17.10 4.06 -13.50
CA SER A 158 17.62 5.18 -12.71
C SER A 158 17.20 5.13 -11.24
N VAL A 159 16.02 4.57 -10.93
CA VAL A 159 15.45 4.53 -9.58
C VAL A 159 15.66 3.16 -8.90
N ALA A 160 15.81 2.08 -9.71
CA ALA A 160 15.78 0.70 -9.23
C ALA A 160 16.87 0.35 -8.21
N ILE A 161 18.10 0.80 -8.42
CA ILE A 161 19.26 0.29 -7.68
C ILE A 161 19.34 0.89 -6.26
N LEU A 162 18.98 2.14 -6.09
CA LEU A 162 19.16 2.87 -4.83
C LEU A 162 17.91 2.91 -3.93
N ASN A 163 16.72 2.94 -4.53
CA ASN A 163 15.47 3.17 -3.78
C ASN A 163 14.55 1.94 -3.72
N ILE A 164 14.44 1.17 -4.81
CA ILE A 164 13.47 0.07 -4.88
C ILE A 164 13.85 -1.09 -3.94
N LEU A 165 15.12 -1.43 -3.83
CA LEU A 165 15.55 -2.60 -3.05
C LEU A 165 15.26 -2.47 -1.55
N PRO A 166 15.68 -1.40 -0.85
CA PRO A 166 15.37 -1.24 0.58
C PRO A 166 13.86 -1.08 0.83
N GLU A 167 13.15 -0.36 -0.04
CA GLU A 167 11.69 -0.20 0.02
C GLU A 167 10.96 -1.55 -0.05
N TYR A 168 11.35 -2.40 -0.99
CA TYR A 168 10.77 -3.73 -1.16
C TYR A 168 11.05 -4.64 0.04
N LEU A 169 12.28 -4.65 0.55
CA LEU A 169 12.65 -5.46 1.71
C LEU A 169 11.83 -5.07 2.94
N VAL A 170 11.73 -3.77 3.24
CA VAL A 170 10.98 -3.28 4.40
C VAL A 170 9.49 -3.62 4.26
N ALA A 171 8.89 -3.42 3.09
CA ALA A 171 7.49 -3.74 2.86
C ALA A 171 7.21 -5.25 2.93
N LEU A 172 8.04 -6.09 2.29
CA LEU A 172 7.87 -7.55 2.29
C LEU A 172 8.02 -8.17 3.67
N VAL A 173 9.04 -7.74 4.43
CA VAL A 173 9.34 -8.30 5.76
C VAL A 173 8.41 -7.71 6.82
N GLY A 174 8.13 -6.40 6.74
CA GLY A 174 7.41 -5.67 7.78
C GLY A 174 5.88 -5.82 7.73
N THR A 175 5.28 -5.98 6.53
CA THR A 175 3.81 -5.98 6.41
C THR A 175 3.15 -7.17 7.10
N ALA A 176 3.69 -8.38 6.94
CA ALA A 176 3.09 -9.58 7.51
C ALA A 176 3.04 -9.56 9.06
N PRO A 177 4.14 -9.29 9.79
CA PRO A 177 4.09 -9.19 11.25
C PRO A 177 3.20 -8.03 11.72
N LEU A 178 3.19 -6.89 11.02
CA LEU A 178 2.35 -5.75 11.36
C LEU A 178 0.86 -6.11 11.25
N VAL A 179 0.42 -6.68 10.13
CA VAL A 179 -0.97 -7.11 9.93
C VAL A 179 -1.37 -8.15 10.97
N MET A 180 -0.53 -9.15 11.21
CA MET A 180 -0.83 -10.21 12.18
C MET A 180 -0.86 -9.69 13.61
N GLY A 181 0.03 -8.77 13.98
CA GLY A 181 0.05 -8.11 15.28
C GLY A 181 -1.23 -7.31 15.53
N VAL A 182 -1.62 -6.46 14.58
CA VAL A 182 -2.83 -5.63 14.67
C VAL A 182 -4.09 -6.51 14.71
N ARG A 183 -4.19 -7.53 13.85
CA ARG A 183 -5.34 -8.48 13.88
C ARG A 183 -5.48 -9.17 15.24
N ARG A 184 -4.36 -9.57 15.87
CA ARG A 184 -4.38 -10.16 17.21
C ARG A 184 -4.84 -9.16 18.27
N GLY A 185 -4.31 -7.95 18.25
CA GLY A 185 -4.69 -6.88 19.18
C GLY A 185 -6.18 -6.51 19.09
N LEU A 186 -6.71 -6.46 17.88
CA LEU A 186 -8.13 -6.18 17.61
C LEU A 186 -9.03 -7.42 17.72
N LYS A 187 -8.48 -8.60 18.06
CA LYS A 187 -9.22 -9.89 18.10
C LYS A 187 -9.96 -10.21 16.81
N LEU A 188 -9.45 -9.76 15.68
CA LEU A 188 -10.00 -10.07 14.36
C LEU A 188 -9.72 -11.53 14.00
N GLY A 189 -10.68 -12.20 13.39
CA GLY A 189 -10.50 -13.56 12.86
C GLY A 189 -9.53 -13.62 11.68
N VAL A 190 -9.33 -14.83 11.14
CA VAL A 190 -8.48 -15.06 9.96
C VAL A 190 -8.95 -14.20 8.77
N ASP A 191 -10.23 -13.96 8.66
CA ASP A 191 -10.88 -13.22 7.57
C ASP A 191 -11.11 -11.74 7.90
N GLY A 192 -10.39 -11.17 8.88
CA GLY A 192 -10.59 -9.77 9.28
C GLY A 192 -11.94 -9.50 9.99
N ASN A 193 -12.73 -10.52 10.24
CA ASN A 193 -14.01 -10.41 10.93
C ASN A 193 -13.85 -10.72 12.42
N ASN A 194 -14.66 -10.09 13.27
CA ASN A 194 -14.62 -10.33 14.71
C ASN A 194 -14.90 -11.80 15.02
N ARG A 195 -14.01 -12.47 15.76
CA ARG A 195 -14.35 -13.73 16.41
C ARG A 195 -15.38 -13.44 17.50
N LYS A 196 -16.57 -13.97 17.31
CA LYS A 196 -17.54 -14.07 18.39
C LYS A 196 -17.06 -15.07 19.43
#